data_d47c018bcafb061d87f4bd9866054c8b
#
_entry.id   d47c018bcafb061d87f4bd9866054c8b
#
_cell.length_a   1.000
_cell.length_b   1.000
_cell.length_c   1.000
_cell.angle_alpha   90.00
_cell.angle_beta   90.00
_cell.angle_gamma   90.00
#
_symmetry.space_group_name_H-M   'P 1'
#
loop_
_entity.id
_entity.type
_entity.pdbx_description
1 polymer ?
#
loop_
_entity_poly.entity_id
_entity_poly.type
_entity_poly.pdbx_seq_one_letter_code
_entity_poly.pdbx_strand_id
1 'polypeptide(L)'
;MNYLLILLAVSMAVSGLGWIYFIYFFSIGYGFGVSALAVTMAILFKDVITVPTALLCVVMFIFGCRLGLYLLTREKRSAEYKKILYGPDAAKKKPLPVVIVVWLYCALLYVGQVSPVAFYLGNKAAGAPVNEVLPWIGAALMAVGVMLESVADAQKKAAKKINKNRFVDIVI
;
A
#
# COMPACT_ATOMS: atom_id res chain seq x y z
N MET A 1 -7.39 3.99 -21.56
CA MET A 1 -7.70 5.04 -20.58
C MET A 1 -8.70 4.59 -19.51
N ASN A 2 -9.60 3.67 -19.82
CA ASN A 2 -10.59 3.18 -18.85
C ASN A 2 -10.01 2.42 -17.63
N TYR A 3 -8.83 1.80 -17.78
CA TYR A 3 -8.20 1.06 -16.68
C TYR A 3 -7.81 1.96 -15.51
N LEU A 4 -7.41 3.21 -15.75
CA LEU A 4 -7.10 4.16 -14.67
C LEU A 4 -8.34 4.51 -13.84
N LEU A 5 -9.50 4.64 -14.49
CA LEU A 5 -10.76 4.87 -13.79
C LEU A 5 -11.15 3.67 -12.92
N ILE A 6 -10.92 2.44 -13.42
CA ILE A 6 -11.15 1.22 -12.64
C ILE A 6 -10.21 1.17 -11.43
N LEU A 7 -8.91 1.44 -11.63
CA LEU A 7 -7.95 1.49 -10.53
C LEU A 7 -8.33 2.57 -9.51
N LEU A 8 -8.78 3.74 -9.97
CA LEU A 8 -9.24 4.81 -9.09
C LEU A 8 -10.48 4.38 -8.30
N ALA A 9 -11.47 3.75 -8.95
CA ALA A 9 -12.67 3.27 -8.28
C ALA A 9 -12.35 2.22 -7.21
N VAL A 10 -11.46 1.26 -7.50
CA VAL A 10 -10.99 0.26 -6.52
C VAL A 10 -10.24 0.93 -5.38
N SER A 11 -9.37 1.90 -5.68
CA SER A 11 -8.63 2.65 -4.67
C SER A 11 -9.58 3.44 -3.75
N MET A 12 -10.59 4.11 -4.31
CA MET A 12 -11.62 4.82 -3.55
C MET A 12 -12.43 3.87 -2.66
N ALA A 13 -12.80 2.71 -3.17
CA ALA A 13 -13.55 1.72 -2.40
C ALA A 13 -12.76 1.20 -1.20
N VAL A 14 -11.49 0.81 -1.41
CA VAL A 14 -10.64 0.27 -0.32
C VAL A 14 -10.20 1.37 0.65
N SER A 15 -9.83 2.56 0.16
CA SER A 15 -9.53 3.70 1.05
C SER A 15 -10.75 4.17 1.84
N GLY A 16 -11.96 3.81 1.42
CA GLY A 16 -13.20 4.05 2.15
C GLY A 16 -13.21 3.48 3.58
N LEU A 17 -12.33 2.55 3.93
CA LEU A 17 -12.08 2.13 5.33
C LEU A 17 -11.71 3.30 6.25
N GLY A 18 -11.10 4.35 5.71
CA GLY A 18 -10.77 5.58 6.43
C GLY A 18 -11.98 6.37 6.95
N TRP A 19 -13.19 6.09 6.46
CA TRP A 19 -14.44 6.68 7.00
C TRP A 19 -14.83 6.09 8.35
N ILE A 20 -14.34 4.88 8.68
CA ILE A 20 -14.56 4.26 10.00
C ILE A 20 -13.66 4.95 11.02
N TYR A 21 -12.36 5.01 10.73
CA TYR A 21 -11.35 5.71 11.52
C TYR A 21 -10.43 6.49 10.58
N PHE A 22 -10.32 7.80 10.80
CA PHE A 22 -9.54 8.70 9.92
C PHE A 22 -8.10 8.22 9.64
N ILE A 23 -7.46 7.59 10.63
CA ILE A 23 -6.11 7.08 10.49
C ILE A 23 -6.00 5.92 9.50
N TYR A 24 -7.11 5.22 9.20
CA TYR A 24 -7.12 4.10 8.26
C TYR A 24 -6.87 4.55 6.81
N PHE A 25 -7.09 5.82 6.49
CA PHE A 25 -6.66 6.37 5.20
C PHE A 25 -5.16 6.17 4.95
N PHE A 26 -4.32 6.29 5.99
CA PHE A 26 -2.86 6.26 5.88
C PHE A 26 -2.24 4.94 6.37
N SER A 27 -3.05 4.02 6.90
CA SER A 27 -2.56 2.79 7.50
C SER A 27 -3.16 1.56 6.82
N ILE A 28 -4.20 0.98 7.38
CA ILE A 28 -4.81 -0.26 6.91
C ILE A 28 -5.33 -0.12 5.48
N GLY A 29 -5.97 1.01 5.17
CA GLY A 29 -6.46 1.31 3.82
C GLY A 29 -5.34 1.38 2.79
N TYR A 30 -4.17 1.92 3.15
CA TYR A 30 -3.01 1.95 2.28
C TYR A 30 -2.49 0.54 1.95
N GLY A 31 -2.23 -0.28 2.97
CA GLY A 31 -1.72 -1.64 2.76
C GLY A 31 -2.66 -2.49 1.89
N PHE A 32 -3.92 -2.57 2.26
CA PHE A 32 -4.90 -3.35 1.47
C PHE A 32 -5.24 -2.68 0.13
N GLY A 33 -5.13 -1.36 0.03
CA GLY A 33 -5.30 -0.62 -1.23
C GLY A 33 -4.28 -1.05 -2.28
N VAL A 34 -3.00 -1.08 -1.91
CA VAL A 34 -1.93 -1.54 -2.81
C VAL A 34 -2.14 -3.00 -3.23
N SER A 35 -2.53 -3.88 -2.29
CA SER A 35 -2.83 -5.28 -2.61
C SER A 35 -4.00 -5.42 -3.58
N ALA A 36 -5.09 -4.69 -3.35
CA ALA A 36 -6.27 -4.72 -4.21
C ALA A 36 -5.95 -4.20 -5.62
N LEU A 37 -5.16 -3.12 -5.71
CA LEU A 37 -4.72 -2.58 -7.00
C LEU A 37 -3.81 -3.56 -7.76
N ALA A 38 -2.92 -4.27 -7.07
CA ALA A 38 -2.07 -5.30 -7.69
C ALA A 38 -2.91 -6.43 -8.29
N VAL A 39 -3.92 -6.93 -7.56
CA VAL A 39 -4.85 -7.95 -8.05
C VAL A 39 -5.68 -7.42 -9.22
N THR A 40 -6.18 -6.19 -9.11
CA THR A 40 -6.95 -5.55 -10.18
C THR A 40 -6.14 -5.43 -11.46
N MET A 41 -4.86 -5.01 -11.38
CA MET A 41 -3.97 -4.97 -12.55
C MET A 41 -3.74 -6.34 -13.15
N ALA A 42 -3.52 -7.38 -12.33
CA ALA A 42 -3.34 -8.74 -12.81
C ALA A 42 -4.58 -9.26 -13.58
N ILE A 43 -5.78 -8.90 -13.12
CA ILE A 43 -7.03 -9.28 -13.80
C ILE A 43 -7.25 -8.48 -15.08
N LEU A 44 -7.07 -7.15 -15.03
CA LEU A 44 -7.31 -6.27 -16.18
C LEU A 44 -6.37 -6.54 -17.35
N PHE A 45 -5.13 -6.91 -17.06
CA PHE A 45 -4.09 -7.09 -18.06
C PHE A 45 -3.65 -8.55 -18.25
N LYS A 46 -4.51 -9.51 -17.85
CA LYS A 46 -4.22 -10.96 -17.91
C LYS A 46 -3.67 -11.43 -19.25
N ASP A 47 -4.13 -10.84 -20.36
CA ASP A 47 -3.78 -11.26 -21.74
C ASP A 47 -2.41 -10.73 -22.21
N VAL A 48 -1.87 -9.70 -21.53
CA VAL A 48 -0.59 -9.06 -21.87
C VAL A 48 0.45 -9.14 -20.75
N ILE A 49 0.09 -9.72 -19.61
CA ILE A 49 0.97 -9.88 -18.48
C ILE A 49 2.12 -10.83 -18.84
N THR A 50 3.33 -10.44 -18.49
CA THR A 50 4.55 -11.24 -18.65
C THR A 50 5.08 -11.69 -17.30
N VAL A 51 6.03 -12.62 -17.29
CA VAL A 51 6.65 -13.10 -16.04
C VAL A 51 7.13 -11.95 -15.15
N PRO A 52 7.93 -10.97 -15.65
CA PRO A 52 8.39 -9.88 -14.78
C PRO A 52 7.27 -8.96 -14.28
N THR A 53 6.25 -8.69 -15.08
CA THR A 53 5.09 -7.88 -14.62
C THR A 53 4.20 -8.65 -13.65
N ALA A 54 4.06 -9.96 -13.82
CA ALA A 54 3.40 -10.82 -12.86
C ALA A 54 4.14 -10.83 -11.51
N LEU A 55 5.48 -10.93 -11.54
CA LEU A 55 6.32 -10.82 -10.35
C LEU A 55 6.13 -9.48 -9.64
N LEU A 56 6.08 -8.37 -10.38
CA LEU A 56 5.77 -7.05 -9.81
C LEU A 56 4.42 -7.06 -9.08
N CYS A 57 3.37 -7.55 -9.73
CA CYS A 57 2.04 -7.63 -9.10
C CYS A 57 2.05 -8.52 -7.84
N VAL A 58 2.75 -9.66 -7.87
CA VAL A 58 2.87 -10.57 -6.71
C VAL A 58 3.63 -9.89 -5.57
N VAL A 59 4.76 -9.24 -5.84
CA VAL A 59 5.54 -8.54 -4.80
C VAL A 59 4.74 -7.37 -4.21
N MET A 60 4.02 -6.60 -5.04
CA MET A 60 3.11 -5.55 -4.57
C MET A 60 1.99 -6.11 -3.69
N PHE A 61 1.39 -7.23 -4.07
CA PHE A 61 0.37 -7.90 -3.28
C PHE A 61 0.91 -8.35 -1.92
N ILE A 62 2.06 -9.02 -1.91
CA ILE A 62 2.72 -9.47 -0.67
C ILE A 62 3.07 -8.29 0.22
N PHE A 63 3.64 -7.22 -0.35
CA PHE A 63 3.97 -5.99 0.36
C PHE A 63 2.74 -5.38 1.04
N GLY A 64 1.67 -5.18 0.28
CA GLY A 64 0.45 -4.56 0.80
C GLY A 64 -0.24 -5.42 1.86
N CYS A 65 -0.35 -6.75 1.66
CA CYS A 65 -0.89 -7.67 2.66
C CYS A 65 -0.04 -7.67 3.93
N ARG A 66 1.31 -7.76 3.80
CA ARG A 66 2.22 -7.73 4.95
C ARG A 66 2.04 -6.45 5.76
N LEU A 67 2.02 -5.29 5.09
CA LEU A 67 1.85 -3.99 5.72
C LEU A 67 0.48 -3.87 6.39
N GLY A 68 -0.59 -4.22 5.70
CA GLY A 68 -1.95 -4.20 6.25
C GLY A 68 -2.11 -5.09 7.48
N LEU A 69 -1.62 -6.33 7.42
CA LEU A 69 -1.65 -7.26 8.54
C LEU A 69 -0.78 -6.80 9.71
N TYR A 70 0.40 -6.23 9.42
CA TYR A 70 1.27 -5.66 10.47
C TYR A 70 0.56 -4.54 11.22
N LEU A 71 -0.10 -3.62 10.50
CA LEU A 71 -0.82 -2.51 11.09
C LEU A 71 -2.05 -2.96 11.90
N LEU A 72 -2.80 -3.95 11.40
CA LEU A 72 -3.89 -4.58 12.14
C LEU A 72 -3.42 -5.24 13.44
N THR A 73 -2.30 -5.99 13.39
CA THR A 73 -1.75 -6.62 14.60
C THR A 73 -1.24 -5.60 15.60
N ARG A 74 -0.66 -4.48 15.13
CA ARG A 74 -0.23 -3.36 15.96
C ARG A 74 -1.42 -2.70 16.67
N GLU A 75 -2.51 -2.48 15.94
CA GLU A 75 -3.74 -1.92 16.52
C GLU A 75 -4.27 -2.78 17.66
N LYS A 76 -4.34 -4.11 17.45
CA LYS A 76 -4.85 -5.02 18.48
C LYS A 76 -3.95 -5.10 19.72
N ARG A 77 -2.62 -4.95 19.57
CA ARG A 77 -1.64 -5.18 20.64
C ARG A 77 -1.15 -3.92 21.35
N SER A 78 -1.20 -2.74 20.70
CA SER A 78 -0.66 -1.51 21.28
C SER A 78 -1.74 -0.71 22.01
N ALA A 79 -1.59 -0.54 23.32
CA ALA A 79 -2.46 0.32 24.12
C ALA A 79 -2.37 1.80 23.70
N GLU A 80 -1.20 2.26 23.27
CA GLU A 80 -0.98 3.62 22.78
C GLU A 80 -1.74 3.85 21.46
N TYR A 81 -1.70 2.88 20.55
CA TYR A 81 -2.42 2.97 19.29
C TYR A 81 -3.95 2.95 19.50
N LYS A 82 -4.42 2.15 20.48
CA LYS A 82 -5.82 2.17 20.90
C LYS A 82 -6.24 3.53 21.47
N LYS A 83 -5.37 4.22 22.21
CA LYS A 83 -5.64 5.60 22.66
C LYS A 83 -5.81 6.57 21.50
N ILE A 84 -5.03 6.42 20.44
CA ILE A 84 -5.16 7.24 19.22
C ILE A 84 -6.48 6.97 18.50
N LEU A 85 -6.90 5.70 18.43
CA LEU A 85 -8.13 5.28 17.73
C LEU A 85 -9.40 5.53 18.52
N TYR A 86 -9.35 5.31 19.83
CA TYR A 86 -10.54 5.30 20.71
C TYR A 86 -10.48 6.36 21.81
N GLY A 87 -9.43 7.18 21.85
CA GLY A 87 -9.27 8.24 22.84
C GLY A 87 -10.18 9.44 22.61
N PRO A 88 -10.22 10.40 23.56
CA PRO A 88 -11.08 11.59 23.48
C PRO A 88 -10.86 12.42 22.22
N ASP A 89 -9.64 12.46 21.72
CA ASP A 89 -9.29 13.20 20.50
C ASP A 89 -9.70 12.47 19.20
N ALA A 90 -9.81 11.15 19.23
CA ALA A 90 -10.36 10.37 18.13
C ALA A 90 -11.87 10.57 17.99
N ALA A 91 -12.56 10.80 19.09
CA ALA A 91 -14.01 11.09 19.15
C ALA A 91 -14.34 12.46 18.55
N LYS A 92 -13.38 13.38 18.43
CA LYS A 92 -13.58 14.66 17.74
C LYS A 92 -13.75 14.40 16.25
N LYS A 93 -14.98 14.45 15.77
CA LYS A 93 -15.30 14.29 14.35
C LYS A 93 -14.53 15.33 13.54
N LYS A 94 -13.72 14.88 12.61
CA LYS A 94 -13.06 15.77 11.66
C LYS A 94 -14.12 16.44 10.76
N PRO A 95 -13.93 17.69 10.34
CA PRO A 95 -14.85 18.36 9.42
C PRO A 95 -15.01 17.52 8.15
N LEU A 96 -16.25 17.36 7.69
CA LEU A 96 -16.57 16.54 6.51
C LEU A 96 -15.74 16.92 5.27
N PRO A 97 -15.52 18.21 4.95
CA PRO A 97 -14.67 18.59 3.82
C PRO A 97 -13.24 18.04 3.92
N VAL A 98 -12.66 18.05 5.13
CA VAL A 98 -11.30 17.51 5.36
C VAL A 98 -11.26 16.02 5.10
N VAL A 99 -12.25 15.25 5.56
CA VAL A 99 -12.34 13.80 5.34
C VAL A 99 -12.43 13.50 3.84
N ILE A 100 -13.27 14.22 3.09
CA ILE A 100 -13.43 14.05 1.64
C ILE A 100 -12.12 14.36 0.91
N VAL A 101 -11.47 15.48 1.21
CA VAL A 101 -10.20 15.86 0.57
C VAL A 101 -9.11 14.82 0.84
N VAL A 102 -8.99 14.36 2.08
CA VAL A 102 -8.01 13.33 2.45
C VAL A 102 -8.33 12.01 1.77
N TRP A 103 -9.58 11.61 1.70
CA TRP A 103 -10.01 10.39 1.01
C TRP A 103 -9.63 10.40 -0.46
N LEU A 104 -9.96 11.48 -1.19
CA LEU A 104 -9.60 11.67 -2.59
C LEU A 104 -8.09 11.68 -2.80
N TYR A 105 -7.37 12.41 -1.94
CA TYR A 105 -5.91 12.48 -1.97
C TYR A 105 -5.28 11.09 -1.80
N CYS A 106 -5.72 10.33 -0.80
CA CYS A 106 -5.21 8.98 -0.57
C CYS A 106 -5.53 8.04 -1.73
N ALA A 107 -6.74 8.12 -2.30
CA ALA A 107 -7.11 7.31 -3.46
C ALA A 107 -6.20 7.60 -4.67
N LEU A 108 -5.94 8.87 -4.96
CA LEU A 108 -5.01 9.29 -6.02
C LEU A 108 -3.57 8.87 -5.73
N LEU A 109 -3.13 8.97 -4.48
CA LEU A 109 -1.79 8.58 -4.06
C LEU A 109 -1.56 7.07 -4.27
N TYR A 110 -2.54 6.23 -3.93
CA TYR A 110 -2.44 4.78 -4.14
C TYR A 110 -2.36 4.42 -5.63
N VAL A 111 -3.20 5.05 -6.47
CA VAL A 111 -3.12 4.88 -7.92
C VAL A 111 -1.79 5.40 -8.46
N GLY A 112 -1.32 6.56 -7.98
CA GLY A 112 -0.03 7.12 -8.35
C GLY A 112 1.14 6.17 -8.07
N GLN A 113 1.11 5.47 -6.95
CA GLN A 113 2.15 4.50 -6.58
C GLN A 113 2.21 3.29 -7.52
N VAL A 114 1.07 2.79 -7.99
CA VAL A 114 1.03 1.66 -8.92
C VAL A 114 1.08 2.09 -10.39
N SER A 115 0.99 3.39 -10.66
CA SER A 115 0.88 3.95 -12.02
C SER A 115 2.01 3.55 -12.97
N PRO A 116 3.29 3.42 -12.56
CA PRO A 116 4.35 3.00 -13.48
C PRO A 116 4.07 1.62 -14.10
N VAL A 117 3.62 0.68 -13.27
CA VAL A 117 3.26 -0.67 -13.73
C VAL A 117 1.99 -0.64 -14.57
N ALA A 118 0.98 0.15 -14.16
CA ALA A 118 -0.27 0.30 -14.88
C ALA A 118 -0.06 0.92 -16.27
N PHE A 119 0.77 1.95 -16.40
CA PHE A 119 1.12 2.55 -17.70
C PHE A 119 1.92 1.60 -18.60
N TYR A 120 2.87 0.87 -18.03
CA TYR A 120 3.62 -0.13 -18.78
C TYR A 120 2.66 -1.18 -19.38
N LEU A 121 1.79 -1.77 -18.56
CA LEU A 121 0.81 -2.77 -18.99
C LEU A 121 -0.21 -2.17 -19.97
N GLY A 122 -0.66 -0.94 -19.73
CA GLY A 122 -1.59 -0.23 -20.61
C GLY A 122 -1.01 0.04 -22.00
N ASN A 123 0.26 0.47 -22.08
CA ASN A 123 0.96 0.66 -23.35
C ASN A 123 1.16 -0.67 -24.08
N LYS A 124 1.53 -1.72 -23.37
CA LYS A 124 1.69 -3.06 -23.94
C LYS A 124 0.35 -3.58 -24.48
N ALA A 125 -0.75 -3.38 -23.77
CA ALA A 125 -2.09 -3.75 -24.21
C ALA A 125 -2.56 -2.96 -25.44
N ALA A 126 -2.06 -1.73 -25.60
CA ALA A 126 -2.32 -0.92 -26.79
C ALA A 126 -1.40 -1.26 -27.98
N GLY A 127 -0.51 -2.25 -27.86
CA GLY A 127 0.45 -2.62 -28.91
C GLY A 127 1.60 -1.63 -29.08
N ALA A 128 1.79 -0.70 -28.15
CA ALA A 128 2.90 0.24 -28.18
C ALA A 128 4.23 -0.47 -27.83
N PRO A 129 5.36 -0.04 -28.42
CA PRO A 129 6.66 -0.59 -28.08
C PRO A 129 6.99 -0.31 -26.62
N VAL A 130 7.35 -1.35 -25.86
CA VAL A 130 7.72 -1.26 -24.44
C VAL A 130 9.10 -1.90 -24.22
N ASN A 131 9.85 -1.37 -23.25
CA ASN A 131 11.14 -1.95 -22.88
C ASN A 131 10.94 -3.15 -21.96
N GLU A 132 11.19 -4.36 -22.44
CA GLU A 132 11.01 -5.63 -21.72
C GLU A 132 11.98 -5.80 -20.52
N VAL A 133 13.07 -5.03 -20.45
CA VAL A 133 14.05 -5.08 -19.35
C VAL A 133 13.54 -4.31 -18.12
N LEU A 134 12.78 -3.25 -18.34
CA LEU A 134 12.33 -2.34 -17.27
C LEU A 134 11.55 -3.03 -16.15
N PRO A 135 10.59 -3.94 -16.43
CA PRO A 135 9.89 -4.68 -15.38
C PRO A 135 10.79 -5.61 -14.55
N TRP A 136 11.85 -6.17 -15.12
CA TRP A 136 12.82 -6.99 -14.38
C TRP A 136 13.60 -6.16 -13.36
N ILE A 137 14.07 -4.98 -13.79
CA ILE A 137 14.75 -4.03 -12.90
C ILE A 137 13.79 -3.59 -11.79
N GLY A 138 12.55 -3.24 -12.14
CA GLY A 138 11.53 -2.85 -11.18
C GLY A 138 11.22 -3.95 -10.16
N ALA A 139 11.08 -5.19 -10.62
CA ALA A 139 10.83 -6.34 -9.74
C ALA A 139 11.99 -6.59 -8.78
N ALA A 140 13.23 -6.52 -9.26
CA ALA A 140 14.42 -6.66 -8.42
C ALA A 140 14.50 -5.56 -7.36
N LEU A 141 14.35 -4.30 -7.74
CA LEU A 141 14.38 -3.17 -6.80
C LEU A 141 13.27 -3.27 -5.77
N MET A 142 12.07 -3.64 -6.18
CA MET A 142 10.94 -3.79 -5.27
C MET A 142 11.15 -4.95 -4.29
N ALA A 143 11.68 -6.10 -4.75
CA ALA A 143 12.01 -7.23 -3.90
C ALA A 143 13.04 -6.86 -2.83
N VAL A 144 14.11 -6.15 -3.23
CA VAL A 144 15.13 -5.63 -2.30
C VAL A 144 14.50 -4.67 -1.29
N GLY A 145 13.65 -3.75 -1.72
CA GLY A 145 12.94 -2.82 -0.83
C GLY A 145 12.08 -3.54 0.22
N VAL A 146 11.31 -4.55 -0.19
CA VAL A 146 10.48 -5.37 0.73
C VAL A 146 11.34 -6.17 1.70
N MET A 147 12.50 -6.67 1.28
CA MET A 147 13.45 -7.36 2.16
C MET A 147 14.03 -6.41 3.21
N LEU A 148 14.52 -5.24 2.80
CA LEU A 148 15.07 -4.22 3.69
C LEU A 148 14.05 -3.77 4.74
N GLU A 149 12.82 -3.46 4.31
CA GLU A 149 11.75 -3.09 5.22
C GLU A 149 11.42 -4.22 6.21
N SER A 150 11.42 -5.48 5.73
CA SER A 150 11.14 -6.65 6.57
C SER A 150 12.20 -6.84 7.66
N VAL A 151 13.47 -6.66 7.31
CA VAL A 151 14.60 -6.71 8.26
C VAL A 151 14.51 -5.58 9.27
N ALA A 152 14.25 -4.36 8.80
CA ALA A 152 14.10 -3.18 9.65
C ALA A 152 12.96 -3.34 10.67
N ASP A 153 11.80 -3.85 10.23
CA ASP A 153 10.66 -4.13 11.11
C ASP A 153 10.99 -5.22 12.15
N ALA A 154 11.73 -6.26 11.76
CA ALA A 154 12.16 -7.32 12.67
C ALA A 154 13.13 -6.79 13.74
N GLN A 155 14.12 -5.99 13.35
CA GLN A 155 15.07 -5.33 14.27
C GLN A 155 14.34 -4.40 15.24
N LYS A 156 13.42 -3.58 14.75
CA LYS A 156 12.60 -2.70 15.57
C LYS A 156 11.74 -3.47 16.59
N LYS A 157 11.16 -4.60 16.19
CA LYS A 157 10.40 -5.45 17.11
C LYS A 157 11.29 -6.07 18.17
N ALA A 158 12.49 -6.55 17.80
CA ALA A 158 13.45 -7.14 18.73
C ALA A 158 13.93 -6.11 19.76
N ALA A 159 14.34 -4.92 19.32
CA ALA A 159 14.80 -3.85 20.19
C ALA A 159 13.71 -3.36 21.18
N LYS A 160 12.44 -3.24 20.72
CA LYS A 160 11.33 -2.86 21.60
C LYS A 160 10.91 -3.94 22.62
N LYS A 161 11.28 -5.20 22.40
CA LYS A 161 11.09 -6.26 23.42
C LYS A 161 12.05 -6.06 24.61
N ILE A 162 13.25 -5.55 24.38
CA ILE A 162 14.27 -5.33 25.41
C ILE A 162 13.98 -4.03 26.17
N ASN A 163 13.65 -2.95 25.45
CA ASN A 163 13.32 -1.67 26.07
C ASN A 163 12.25 -0.94 25.27
N LYS A 164 11.04 -0.78 25.86
CA LYS A 164 9.87 -0.16 25.20
C LYS A 164 10.08 1.30 24.80
N ASN A 165 10.92 2.03 25.54
CA ASN A 165 11.14 3.47 25.36
C ASN A 165 12.40 3.78 24.55
N ARG A 166 13.14 2.76 24.10
CA ARG A 166 14.36 2.99 23.32
C ARG A 166 14.01 3.46 21.92
N PHE A 167 14.59 4.60 21.53
CA PHE A 167 14.64 4.98 20.12
C PHE A 167 15.58 3.99 19.43
N VAL A 168 15.10 3.37 18.36
CA VAL A 168 15.86 2.34 17.65
C VAL A 168 16.43 2.97 16.40
N ASP A 169 17.73 3.28 16.45
CA ASP A 169 18.50 3.55 15.24
C ASP A 169 18.64 2.23 14.47
N ILE A 170 18.07 2.18 13.29
CA ILE A 170 18.18 1.02 12.41
C ILE A 170 19.54 1.14 11.73
N VAL A 171 20.49 0.32 12.17
CA VAL A 171 21.76 0.13 11.47
C VAL A 171 21.50 -0.98 10.45
N ILE A 172 21.50 -0.61 9.17
CA ILE A 172 21.45 -1.53 8.03
C ILE A 172 22.89 -1.93 7.71
#